data_0dce1d958eb0489ccbdd0dc304ddb366
#
_entry.id   0dce1d958eb0489ccbdd0dc304ddb366
#
_cell.length_a   1.000
_cell.length_b   1.000
_cell.length_c   1.000
_cell.angle_alpha   90.00
_cell.angle_beta   90.00
_cell.angle_gamma   90.00
#
_symmetry.space_group_name_H-M   'P 1'
#
loop_
_entity.id
_entity.type
_entity.pdbx_description
1 polymer ?
#
loop_
_entity_poly.entity_id
_entity_poly.type
_entity_poly.pdbx_seq_one_letter_code
_entity_poly.pdbx_strand_id
1 'polypeptide(L)'
;LTVRRRPEPEKFFARYLKITDQHRDALKADDWSENRVRKALSDLELEELKTILSPREFESLRFGYREHVTDTQIPHIAELPETLPVLFADAARRAQIAGFDGVELHYAHAYTMASFLSATNNRRDGYGDSLENRVRLPIEVYQAVRETVGKDFVVGCRFLTEDCIENGSSTDDSSFFAQQFAAAGMDFVSTSRGGKFDDAKQPTIGDAAYPYTGPSGYECIPGYLSDAFGPFGRNFAATAKIRTAIRNNGFNT
;
A
#
# COMPACT_ATOMS: atom_id res chain seq x y z
N LEU A 1 3.09 3.44 -1.05
CA LEU A 1 4.54 3.47 -1.36
C LEU A 1 5.32 3.61 -0.07
N THR A 2 5.99 2.56 0.34
CA THR A 2 6.92 2.62 1.48
C THR A 2 8.34 2.93 1.00
N VAL A 3 8.52 4.03 0.30
CA VAL A 3 9.86 4.53 0.02
C VAL A 3 10.24 5.47 1.15
N ARG A 4 11.02 4.97 2.11
CA ARG A 4 11.70 5.87 3.04
C ARG A 4 12.81 6.58 2.28
N ARG A 5 12.61 7.85 2.02
CA ARG A 5 13.69 8.73 1.56
C ARG A 5 14.62 9.01 2.74
N ARG A 6 15.90 9.25 2.46
CA ARG A 6 16.84 9.70 3.49
C ARG A 6 16.26 10.93 4.19
N PRO A 7 16.47 11.05 5.51
CA PRO A 7 16.00 12.22 6.25
C PRO A 7 16.59 13.50 5.62
N GLU A 8 15.72 14.37 5.17
CA GLU A 8 16.03 15.72 4.74
C GLU A 8 15.12 16.66 5.53
N PRO A 9 15.53 17.10 6.74
CA PRO A 9 14.66 17.88 7.63
C PRO A 9 14.02 19.07 6.95
N GLU A 10 14.76 19.81 6.12
CA GLU A 10 14.23 20.97 5.40
C GLU A 10 13.06 20.58 4.46
N LYS A 11 13.18 19.45 3.76
CA LYS A 11 12.10 18.96 2.89
C LYS A 11 10.92 18.43 3.70
N PHE A 12 11.16 17.81 4.85
CA PHE A 12 10.09 17.38 5.74
C PHE A 12 9.22 18.57 6.13
N PHE A 13 9.81 19.64 6.67
CA PHE A 13 9.05 20.81 7.08
C PHE A 13 8.39 21.53 5.90
N ALA A 14 9.07 21.66 4.76
CA ALA A 14 8.57 22.41 3.62
C ALA A 14 7.47 21.69 2.83
N ARG A 15 7.53 20.35 2.70
CA ARG A 15 6.67 19.59 1.76
C ARG A 15 5.73 18.63 2.46
N TYR A 16 6.16 18.01 3.54
CA TYR A 16 5.45 16.86 4.11
C TYR A 16 4.70 17.17 5.41
N LEU A 17 5.18 18.12 6.19
CA LEU A 17 4.51 18.49 7.43
C LEU A 17 3.24 19.30 7.12
N LYS A 18 2.08 18.70 7.41
CA LYS A 18 0.80 19.39 7.39
C LYS A 18 0.61 20.13 8.71
N ILE A 19 0.50 21.46 8.65
CA ILE A 19 0.30 22.27 9.86
C ILE A 19 -1.11 22.01 10.42
N THR A 20 -1.16 21.74 11.70
CA THR A 20 -2.38 21.49 12.47
C THR A 20 -2.50 22.47 13.63
N ASP A 21 -3.65 22.50 14.29
CA ASP A 21 -3.88 23.32 15.49
C ASP A 21 -2.90 22.94 16.61
N GLN A 22 -2.56 21.63 16.77
CA GLN A 22 -1.56 21.16 17.71
C GLN A 22 -0.20 21.89 17.56
N HIS A 23 0.24 22.09 16.33
CA HIS A 23 1.49 22.80 16.06
C HIS A 23 1.39 24.29 16.39
N ARG A 24 0.22 24.90 16.14
CA ARG A 24 -0.04 26.31 16.45
C ARG A 24 -0.12 26.53 17.95
N ASP A 25 -0.85 25.69 18.67
CA ASP A 25 -1.01 25.74 20.13
C ASP A 25 0.35 25.61 20.81
N ALA A 26 1.17 24.66 20.40
CA ALA A 26 2.51 24.44 20.97
C ALA A 26 3.43 25.66 20.80
N LEU A 27 3.31 26.39 19.71
CA LEU A 27 4.10 27.59 19.39
C LEU A 27 3.40 28.89 19.83
N LYS A 28 2.17 28.84 20.36
CA LYS A 28 1.31 30.02 20.61
C LYS A 28 1.19 30.91 19.37
N ALA A 29 0.86 30.29 18.23
CA ALA A 29 1.01 30.85 16.89
C ALA A 29 -0.31 30.88 16.10
N ASP A 30 -1.46 31.17 16.76
CA ASP A 30 -2.79 31.09 16.18
C ASP A 30 -2.93 31.90 14.89
N ASP A 31 -2.34 33.10 14.88
CA ASP A 31 -2.40 34.04 13.75
C ASP A 31 -1.22 33.90 12.76
N TRP A 32 -0.34 32.91 12.92
CA TRP A 32 0.79 32.78 12.03
C TRP A 32 0.42 32.08 10.73
N SER A 33 1.05 32.53 9.62
CA SER A 33 1.00 31.79 8.38
C SER A 33 1.64 30.41 8.54
N GLU A 34 1.19 29.41 7.78
CA GLU A 34 1.76 28.07 7.82
C GLU A 34 3.29 28.07 7.58
N ASN A 35 3.78 28.91 6.67
CA ASN A 35 5.21 29.00 6.39
C ASN A 35 6.00 29.52 7.60
N ARG A 36 5.41 30.43 8.38
CA ARG A 36 6.04 30.92 9.60
C ARG A 36 6.06 29.85 10.69
N VAL A 37 4.98 29.08 10.82
CA VAL A 37 4.91 27.92 11.74
C VAL A 37 5.95 26.87 11.34
N ARG A 38 6.03 26.49 10.06
CA ARG A 38 7.04 25.54 9.55
C ARG A 38 8.45 26.00 9.85
N LYS A 39 8.74 27.28 9.63
CA LYS A 39 10.06 27.86 9.91
C LYS A 39 10.39 27.77 11.40
N ALA A 40 9.46 28.17 12.26
CA ALA A 40 9.65 28.09 13.70
C ALA A 40 9.91 26.66 14.18
N LEU A 41 9.11 25.67 13.68
CA LEU A 41 9.34 24.27 14.00
C LEU A 41 10.71 23.79 13.49
N SER A 42 11.15 24.21 12.31
CA SER A 42 12.44 23.80 11.77
C SER A 42 13.66 24.35 12.54
N ASP A 43 13.44 25.38 13.34
CA ASP A 43 14.48 26.01 14.16
C ASP A 43 14.59 25.41 15.58
N LEU A 44 13.67 24.48 15.95
CA LEU A 44 13.66 23.81 17.25
C LEU A 44 14.62 22.60 17.28
N GLU A 45 15.10 22.28 18.49
CA GLU A 45 15.88 21.07 18.73
C GLU A 45 15.01 19.81 18.72
N LEU A 46 15.62 18.66 18.41
CA LEU A 46 14.90 17.37 18.28
C LEU A 46 14.09 16.98 19.53
N GLU A 47 14.58 17.31 20.72
CA GLU A 47 13.88 16.99 21.97
C GLU A 47 12.62 17.84 22.14
N GLU A 48 12.63 19.10 21.68
CA GLU A 48 11.45 19.95 21.66
C GLU A 48 10.45 19.47 20.61
N LEU A 49 10.91 19.17 19.40
CA LEU A 49 10.09 18.62 18.32
C LEU A 49 9.40 17.32 18.70
N LYS A 50 10.05 16.46 19.50
CA LYS A 50 9.46 15.22 20.00
C LYS A 50 8.22 15.44 20.86
N THR A 51 8.10 16.58 21.53
CA THR A 51 6.93 16.92 22.36
C THR A 51 5.80 17.57 21.56
N ILE A 52 6.12 18.16 20.40
CA ILE A 52 5.19 18.92 19.57
C ILE A 52 4.64 18.09 18.43
N LEU A 53 5.51 17.34 17.74
CA LEU A 53 5.13 16.49 16.61
C LEU A 53 4.44 15.22 17.10
N SER A 54 3.47 14.75 16.34
CA SER A 54 2.92 13.41 16.55
C SER A 54 4.02 12.34 16.40
N PRO A 55 3.85 11.13 16.98
CA PRO A 55 4.83 10.05 16.83
C PRO A 55 5.19 9.75 15.38
N ARG A 56 4.23 9.83 14.48
CA ARG A 56 4.42 9.60 13.03
C ARG A 56 5.21 10.72 12.36
N GLU A 57 4.92 11.97 12.69
CA GLU A 57 5.65 13.12 12.16
C GLU A 57 7.10 13.11 12.64
N PHE A 58 7.32 12.82 13.92
CA PHE A 58 8.65 12.70 14.49
C PHE A 58 9.44 11.52 13.88
N GLU A 59 8.79 10.38 13.66
CA GLU A 59 9.39 9.26 12.93
C GLU A 59 9.75 9.67 11.49
N SER A 60 8.86 10.39 10.82
CA SER A 60 9.07 10.88 9.46
C SER A 60 10.23 11.87 9.37
N LEU A 61 10.37 12.75 10.35
CA LEU A 61 11.50 13.69 10.45
C LEU A 61 12.82 12.93 10.61
N ARG A 62 12.88 11.92 11.46
CA ARG A 62 14.11 11.17 11.76
C ARG A 62 14.50 10.15 10.70
N PHE A 63 13.51 9.48 10.11
CA PHE A 63 13.74 8.28 9.28
C PHE A 63 13.23 8.43 7.85
N GLY A 64 12.69 9.58 7.50
CA GLY A 64 12.13 9.88 6.19
C GLY A 64 10.61 9.70 6.13
N TYR A 65 9.99 10.59 5.39
CA TYR A 65 8.54 10.60 5.18
C TYR A 65 8.09 9.38 4.37
N ARG A 66 7.01 8.74 4.79
CA ARG A 66 6.32 7.72 4.03
C ARG A 66 5.24 8.35 3.17
N GLU A 67 5.45 8.33 1.89
CA GLU A 67 4.44 8.78 0.93
C GLU A 67 3.31 7.73 0.85
N HIS A 68 2.07 8.22 0.90
CA HIS A 68 0.88 7.41 0.72
C HIS A 68 0.33 7.61 -0.68
N VAL A 69 -0.38 6.62 -1.19
CA VAL A 69 -1.09 6.77 -2.49
C VAL A 69 -2.15 7.87 -2.45
N THR A 70 -2.56 8.29 -1.26
CA THR A 70 -3.54 9.37 -1.03
C THR A 70 -2.94 10.77 -0.97
N ASP A 71 -1.61 10.91 -0.99
CA ASP A 71 -0.90 12.20 -0.98
C ASP A 71 -0.94 12.87 -2.38
N THR A 72 -2.11 13.00 -2.97
CA THR A 72 -2.32 13.46 -4.36
C THR A 72 -1.88 14.91 -4.62
N GLN A 73 -1.59 15.67 -3.57
CA GLN A 73 -0.94 16.98 -3.68
C GLN A 73 0.55 16.88 -4.10
N ILE A 74 1.14 15.68 -4.03
CA ILE A 74 2.51 15.42 -4.47
C ILE A 74 2.46 14.96 -5.94
N PRO A 75 3.08 15.68 -6.89
CA PRO A 75 2.91 15.41 -8.32
C PRO A 75 3.15 13.95 -8.73
N HIS A 76 4.28 13.36 -8.32
CA HIS A 76 4.59 11.96 -8.66
C HIS A 76 3.65 10.92 -8.00
N ILE A 77 2.90 11.30 -6.97
CA ILE A 77 1.83 10.45 -6.39
C ILE A 77 0.54 10.62 -7.18
N ALA A 78 0.22 11.86 -7.57
CA ALA A 78 -0.93 12.12 -8.44
C ALA A 78 -0.83 11.36 -9.77
N GLU A 79 0.37 11.33 -10.36
CA GLU A 79 0.68 10.71 -11.67
C GLU A 79 0.82 9.17 -11.62
N LEU A 80 0.70 8.52 -10.45
CA LEU A 80 0.84 7.06 -10.35
C LEU A 80 -0.11 6.29 -11.28
N PRO A 81 -1.40 6.67 -11.44
CA PRO A 81 -2.30 5.95 -12.34
C PRO A 81 -1.85 5.95 -13.80
N GLU A 82 -1.21 7.02 -14.26
CA GLU A 82 -0.70 7.11 -15.63
C GLU A 82 0.65 6.39 -15.78
N THR A 83 1.47 6.43 -14.74
CA THR A 83 2.85 5.92 -14.78
C THR A 83 2.94 4.41 -14.58
N LEU A 84 2.15 3.87 -13.64
CA LEU A 84 2.29 2.45 -13.25
C LEU A 84 1.95 1.46 -14.38
N PRO A 85 0.91 1.64 -15.21
CA PRO A 85 0.65 0.72 -16.30
C PRO A 85 1.84 0.56 -17.24
N VAL A 86 2.50 1.67 -17.60
CA VAL A 86 3.68 1.68 -18.48
C VAL A 86 4.86 0.95 -17.83
N LEU A 87 5.14 1.21 -16.55
CA LEU A 87 6.27 0.59 -15.86
C LEU A 87 6.10 -0.92 -15.67
N PHE A 88 4.87 -1.37 -15.36
CA PHE A 88 4.58 -2.80 -15.24
C PHE A 88 4.65 -3.51 -16.60
N ALA A 89 4.09 -2.90 -17.65
CA ALA A 89 4.16 -3.44 -19.02
C ALA A 89 5.61 -3.58 -19.49
N ASP A 90 6.45 -2.57 -19.28
CA ASP A 90 7.88 -2.62 -19.58
C ASP A 90 8.63 -3.70 -18.78
N ALA A 91 8.28 -3.89 -17.51
CA ALA A 91 8.87 -4.94 -16.69
C ALA A 91 8.49 -6.34 -17.21
N ALA A 92 7.22 -6.54 -17.54
CA ALA A 92 6.73 -7.80 -18.09
C ALA A 92 7.37 -8.13 -19.45
N ARG A 93 7.53 -7.12 -20.33
CA ARG A 93 8.24 -7.27 -21.60
C ARG A 93 9.69 -7.72 -21.39
N ARG A 94 10.39 -7.15 -20.42
CA ARG A 94 11.77 -7.58 -20.09
C ARG A 94 11.81 -9.02 -19.59
N ALA A 95 10.84 -9.43 -18.77
CA ALA A 95 10.72 -10.81 -18.29
C ALA A 95 10.50 -11.78 -19.49
N GLN A 96 9.61 -11.43 -20.42
CA GLN A 96 9.36 -12.23 -21.63
C GLN A 96 10.61 -12.36 -22.50
N ILE A 97 11.34 -11.25 -22.74
CA ILE A 97 12.61 -11.27 -23.49
C ILE A 97 13.67 -12.12 -22.80
N ALA A 98 13.68 -12.14 -21.46
CA ALA A 98 14.59 -12.96 -20.67
C ALA A 98 14.23 -14.46 -20.65
N GLY A 99 13.12 -14.86 -21.29
CA GLY A 99 12.71 -16.26 -21.43
C GLY A 99 11.88 -16.80 -20.25
N PHE A 100 11.26 -15.95 -19.45
CA PHE A 100 10.27 -16.39 -18.46
C PHE A 100 8.96 -16.79 -19.14
N ASP A 101 8.24 -17.74 -18.55
CA ASP A 101 6.94 -18.23 -19.04
C ASP A 101 5.77 -17.31 -18.64
N GLY A 102 5.97 -16.46 -17.63
CA GLY A 102 4.93 -15.56 -17.14
C GLY A 102 5.41 -14.62 -16.04
N VAL A 103 4.50 -13.79 -15.55
CA VAL A 103 4.72 -12.85 -14.45
C VAL A 103 3.57 -12.88 -13.45
N GLU A 104 3.90 -12.65 -12.18
CA GLU A 104 2.95 -12.40 -11.11
C GLU A 104 3.00 -10.91 -10.75
N LEU A 105 1.92 -10.17 -11.02
CA LEU A 105 1.79 -8.76 -10.68
C LEU A 105 1.63 -8.63 -9.16
N HIS A 106 2.50 -7.85 -8.53
CA HIS A 106 2.53 -7.76 -7.07
C HIS A 106 1.57 -6.69 -6.54
N TYR A 107 0.38 -7.11 -6.14
CA TYR A 107 -0.70 -6.27 -5.59
C TYR A 107 -0.92 -6.52 -4.08
N ALA A 108 0.13 -6.93 -3.36
CA ALA A 108 0.03 -7.35 -1.97
C ALA A 108 1.01 -6.61 -1.04
N HIS A 109 0.95 -6.93 0.27
CA HIS A 109 1.92 -6.62 1.32
C HIS A 109 2.09 -5.12 1.60
N ALA A 110 1.04 -4.33 1.41
CA ALA A 110 1.02 -2.87 1.60
C ALA A 110 2.01 -2.10 0.71
N TYR A 111 2.44 -2.70 -0.41
CA TYR A 111 3.12 -1.95 -1.46
C TYR A 111 2.13 -1.14 -2.29
N THR A 112 2.61 -0.41 -3.29
CA THR A 112 1.82 0.58 -4.02
C THR A 112 0.47 0.06 -4.48
N MET A 113 0.43 -1.08 -5.17
CA MET A 113 -0.82 -1.64 -5.71
C MET A 113 -1.77 -2.13 -4.61
N ALA A 114 -1.25 -2.74 -3.52
CA ALA A 114 -2.05 -3.09 -2.36
C ALA A 114 -2.64 -1.85 -1.69
N SER A 115 -1.90 -0.74 -1.65
CA SER A 115 -2.40 0.53 -1.11
C SER A 115 -3.53 1.13 -1.96
N PHE A 116 -3.53 0.92 -3.29
CA PHE A 116 -4.68 1.30 -4.13
C PHE A 116 -5.91 0.44 -3.85
N LEU A 117 -5.74 -0.85 -3.59
CA LEU A 117 -6.84 -1.78 -3.27
C LEU A 117 -7.39 -1.58 -1.85
N SER A 118 -6.59 -1.05 -0.92
CA SER A 118 -6.97 -0.88 0.49
C SER A 118 -8.21 0.00 0.66
N ALA A 119 -9.07 -0.35 1.62
CA ALA A 119 -10.21 0.48 2.01
C ALA A 119 -9.80 1.82 2.63
N THR A 120 -8.54 1.96 3.05
CA THR A 120 -7.98 3.24 3.51
C THR A 120 -7.64 4.19 2.35
N ASN A 121 -7.74 3.75 1.10
CA ASN A 121 -7.52 4.58 -0.07
C ASN A 121 -8.75 5.44 -0.37
N ASN A 122 -8.70 6.68 0.05
CA ASN A 122 -9.76 7.69 -0.12
C ASN A 122 -9.46 8.71 -1.23
N ARG A 123 -8.67 8.34 -2.26
CA ARG A 123 -8.44 9.19 -3.44
C ARG A 123 -9.76 9.56 -4.10
N ARG A 124 -9.86 10.82 -4.58
CA ARG A 124 -11.08 11.36 -5.20
C ARG A 124 -10.94 11.60 -6.70
N ASP A 125 -9.90 11.07 -7.31
CA ASP A 125 -9.59 11.17 -8.74
C ASP A 125 -10.07 9.96 -9.55
N GLY A 126 -10.94 9.14 -8.98
CA GLY A 126 -11.48 7.94 -9.61
C GLY A 126 -10.68 6.67 -9.35
N TYR A 127 -9.65 6.72 -8.49
CA TYR A 127 -8.81 5.58 -8.12
C TYR A 127 -8.86 5.24 -6.63
N GLY A 128 -9.90 5.66 -5.91
CA GLY A 128 -10.13 5.40 -4.49
C GLY A 128 -11.59 5.43 -4.09
N ASP A 129 -11.90 5.35 -2.81
CA ASP A 129 -13.20 5.26 -2.17
C ASP A 129 -13.93 3.94 -2.50
N SER A 130 -14.67 3.86 -3.61
CA SER A 130 -15.49 2.68 -3.93
C SER A 130 -14.64 1.49 -4.39
N LEU A 131 -15.20 0.28 -4.29
CA LEU A 131 -14.56 -0.96 -4.75
C LEU A 131 -14.15 -0.88 -6.23
N GLU A 132 -15.02 -0.32 -7.06
CA GLU A 132 -14.81 -0.18 -8.50
C GLU A 132 -13.63 0.77 -8.80
N ASN A 133 -13.52 1.86 -8.03
CA ASN A 133 -12.42 2.80 -8.20
C ASN A 133 -11.10 2.22 -7.69
N ARG A 134 -11.13 1.50 -6.55
CA ARG A 134 -9.92 0.89 -5.97
C ARG A 134 -9.33 -0.21 -6.86
N VAL A 135 -10.16 -0.97 -7.56
CA VAL A 135 -9.70 -2.03 -8.47
C VAL A 135 -9.32 -1.52 -9.86
N ARG A 136 -9.68 -0.29 -10.21
CA ARG A 136 -9.47 0.30 -11.54
C ARG A 136 -8.00 0.24 -11.97
N LEU A 137 -7.11 0.83 -11.19
CA LEU A 137 -5.69 0.85 -11.54
C LEU A 137 -5.07 -0.56 -11.63
N PRO A 138 -5.32 -1.52 -10.72
CA PRO A 138 -4.93 -2.91 -10.90
C PRO A 138 -5.36 -3.52 -12.23
N ILE A 139 -6.57 -3.23 -12.68
CA ILE A 139 -7.09 -3.72 -13.98
C ILE A 139 -6.37 -3.03 -15.15
N GLU A 140 -6.18 -1.71 -15.11
CA GLU A 140 -5.46 -0.96 -16.14
C GLU A 140 -4.01 -1.42 -16.27
N VAL A 141 -3.34 -1.69 -15.15
CA VAL A 141 -1.98 -2.29 -15.14
C VAL A 141 -1.98 -3.66 -15.79
N TYR A 142 -2.94 -4.54 -15.43
CA TYR A 142 -3.05 -5.85 -16.07
C TYR A 142 -3.28 -5.74 -17.58
N GLN A 143 -4.17 -4.87 -18.03
CA GLN A 143 -4.48 -4.66 -19.44
C GLN A 143 -3.24 -4.20 -20.23
N ALA A 144 -2.50 -3.22 -19.72
CA ALA A 144 -1.26 -2.74 -20.32
C ALA A 144 -0.20 -3.83 -20.41
N VAL A 145 -0.08 -4.67 -19.37
CA VAL A 145 0.82 -5.84 -19.39
C VAL A 145 0.36 -6.84 -20.46
N ARG A 146 -0.91 -7.22 -20.47
CA ARG A 146 -1.48 -8.20 -21.40
C ARG A 146 -1.35 -7.75 -22.86
N GLU A 147 -1.60 -6.48 -23.15
CA GLU A 147 -1.39 -5.90 -24.48
C GLU A 147 0.07 -6.00 -24.92
N THR A 148 0.99 -5.81 -23.99
CA THR A 148 2.44 -5.80 -24.28
C THR A 148 3.01 -7.21 -24.50
N VAL A 149 2.60 -8.20 -23.70
CA VAL A 149 3.19 -9.56 -23.75
C VAL A 149 2.37 -10.56 -24.55
N GLY A 150 1.16 -10.20 -24.96
CA GLY A 150 0.27 -11.07 -25.72
C GLY A 150 -0.44 -12.13 -24.88
N LYS A 151 -1.26 -12.94 -25.55
CA LYS A 151 -2.18 -13.90 -24.90
C LYS A 151 -1.50 -15.18 -24.39
N ASP A 152 -0.35 -15.53 -24.94
CA ASP A 152 0.32 -16.81 -24.68
C ASP A 152 1.30 -16.74 -23.50
N PHE A 153 1.56 -15.54 -22.98
CA PHE A 153 2.39 -15.32 -21.80
C PHE A 153 1.53 -15.32 -20.55
N VAL A 154 1.90 -16.08 -19.54
CA VAL A 154 1.10 -16.21 -18.32
C VAL A 154 1.16 -14.91 -17.50
N VAL A 155 0.01 -14.32 -17.17
CA VAL A 155 -0.10 -13.11 -16.34
C VAL A 155 -1.16 -13.28 -15.27
N GLY A 156 -0.74 -13.31 -14.02
CA GLY A 156 -1.63 -13.30 -12.86
C GLY A 156 -1.20 -12.28 -11.84
N CYS A 157 -1.83 -12.26 -10.69
CA CYS A 157 -1.46 -11.35 -9.61
C CYS A 157 -1.42 -12.04 -8.25
N ARG A 158 -0.64 -11.44 -7.34
CA ARG A 158 -0.72 -11.71 -5.90
C ARG A 158 -1.38 -10.51 -5.22
N PHE A 159 -2.45 -10.76 -4.44
CA PHE A 159 -3.17 -9.72 -3.71
C PHE A 159 -3.55 -10.19 -2.31
N LEU A 160 -4.05 -9.28 -1.48
CA LEU A 160 -4.40 -9.59 -0.09
C LEU A 160 -5.82 -10.13 0.01
N THR A 161 -6.02 -11.15 0.84
CA THR A 161 -7.35 -11.58 1.27
C THR A 161 -7.95 -10.61 2.28
N GLU A 162 -7.10 -9.89 3.02
CA GLU A 162 -7.46 -8.93 4.06
C GLU A 162 -6.24 -8.05 4.37
N ASP A 163 -6.45 -6.76 4.63
CA ASP A 163 -5.38 -5.83 5.01
C ASP A 163 -4.89 -6.07 6.44
N CYS A 164 -5.76 -6.56 7.32
CA CYS A 164 -5.51 -6.76 8.77
C CYS A 164 -5.19 -5.45 9.51
N ILE A 165 -5.74 -4.34 9.08
CA ILE A 165 -5.66 -3.04 9.74
C ILE A 165 -7.06 -2.51 10.04
N GLU A 166 -7.16 -1.55 10.95
CA GLU A 166 -8.39 -0.86 11.23
C GLU A 166 -8.89 -0.13 9.96
N ASN A 167 -10.17 -0.30 9.64
CA ASN A 167 -10.79 0.22 8.42
C ASN A 167 -10.11 -0.22 7.10
N GLY A 168 -9.34 -1.30 7.12
CA GLY A 168 -8.74 -1.90 5.93
C GLY A 168 -9.73 -2.77 5.14
N SER A 169 -9.28 -3.25 3.98
CA SER A 169 -10.07 -4.16 3.14
C SER A 169 -10.32 -5.49 3.83
N SER A 170 -11.55 -5.97 3.71
CA SER A 170 -12.01 -7.27 4.19
C SER A 170 -11.88 -8.36 3.12
N THR A 171 -12.17 -9.62 3.50
CA THR A 171 -12.26 -10.74 2.53
C THR A 171 -13.43 -10.56 1.56
N ASP A 172 -14.47 -9.79 1.91
CA ASP A 172 -15.57 -9.48 0.98
C ASP A 172 -15.12 -8.52 -0.12
N ASP A 173 -14.37 -7.45 0.24
CA ASP A 173 -13.74 -6.56 -0.72
C ASP A 173 -12.81 -7.34 -1.67
N SER A 174 -11.99 -8.21 -1.11
CA SER A 174 -11.04 -9.03 -1.87
C SER A 174 -11.74 -10.05 -2.77
N SER A 175 -12.90 -10.54 -2.38
CA SER A 175 -13.74 -11.39 -3.24
C SER A 175 -14.26 -10.63 -4.45
N PHE A 176 -14.66 -9.37 -4.28
CA PHE A 176 -15.03 -8.49 -5.38
C PHE A 176 -13.85 -8.25 -6.33
N PHE A 177 -12.67 -7.90 -5.79
CA PHE A 177 -11.48 -7.67 -6.61
C PHE A 177 -11.10 -8.90 -7.43
N ALA A 178 -11.12 -10.08 -6.80
CA ALA A 178 -10.82 -11.34 -7.49
C ALA A 178 -11.77 -11.65 -8.64
N GLN A 179 -13.05 -11.33 -8.49
CA GLN A 179 -14.04 -11.44 -9.58
C GLN A 179 -13.68 -10.50 -10.74
N GLN A 180 -13.26 -9.26 -10.44
CA GLN A 180 -12.85 -8.32 -11.47
C GLN A 180 -11.56 -8.77 -12.17
N PHE A 181 -10.60 -9.35 -11.45
CA PHE A 181 -9.37 -9.91 -12.01
C PHE A 181 -9.66 -11.08 -12.94
N ALA A 182 -10.55 -11.99 -12.52
CA ALA A 182 -10.99 -13.12 -13.35
C ALA A 182 -11.76 -12.63 -14.60
N ALA A 183 -12.66 -11.65 -14.45
CA ALA A 183 -13.41 -11.05 -15.55
C ALA A 183 -12.50 -10.33 -16.56
N ALA A 184 -11.40 -9.71 -16.09
CA ALA A 184 -10.41 -9.11 -16.95
C ALA A 184 -9.56 -10.14 -17.72
N GLY A 185 -9.57 -11.42 -17.30
CA GLY A 185 -8.86 -12.52 -17.97
C GLY A 185 -7.48 -12.81 -17.41
N MET A 186 -7.22 -12.53 -16.12
CA MET A 186 -5.99 -12.99 -15.46
C MET A 186 -5.93 -14.52 -15.44
N ASP A 187 -4.76 -15.08 -15.74
CA ASP A 187 -4.59 -16.54 -15.83
C ASP A 187 -4.63 -17.21 -14.45
N PHE A 188 -4.23 -16.50 -13.40
CA PHE A 188 -4.33 -16.96 -12.02
C PHE A 188 -4.40 -15.79 -11.03
N VAL A 189 -4.87 -16.09 -9.83
CA VAL A 189 -4.79 -15.20 -8.66
C VAL A 189 -4.15 -15.93 -7.49
N SER A 190 -3.18 -15.28 -6.84
CA SER A 190 -2.46 -15.78 -5.66
C SER A 190 -2.85 -14.94 -4.46
N THR A 191 -3.21 -15.60 -3.35
CA THR A 191 -3.70 -14.91 -2.16
C THR A 191 -2.64 -14.83 -1.08
N SER A 192 -2.56 -13.66 -0.43
CA SER A 192 -1.75 -13.41 0.75
C SER A 192 -2.59 -12.72 1.81
N ARG A 193 -2.01 -12.32 2.94
CA ARG A 193 -2.74 -11.66 4.01
C ARG A 193 -1.86 -10.65 4.73
N GLY A 194 -2.42 -9.46 5.04
CA GLY A 194 -1.73 -8.41 5.74
C GLY A 194 -0.50 -7.88 4.99
N GLY A 195 0.33 -7.12 5.69
CA GLY A 195 1.52 -6.53 5.08
C GLY A 195 2.22 -5.51 5.96
N LYS A 196 3.04 -4.69 5.35
CA LYS A 196 3.76 -3.60 6.01
C LYS A 196 2.96 -2.30 5.96
N PHE A 197 1.77 -2.30 6.56
CA PHE A 197 0.97 -1.10 6.77
C PHE A 197 1.56 -0.22 7.88
N ASP A 198 1.00 0.95 8.11
CA ASP A 198 1.52 1.92 9.08
C ASP A 198 1.50 1.44 10.52
N ASP A 199 0.59 0.51 10.85
CA ASP A 199 0.48 -0.12 12.16
C ASP A 199 1.55 -1.19 12.41
N ALA A 200 2.21 -1.69 11.37
CA ALA A 200 3.30 -2.65 11.50
C ALA A 200 4.52 -1.99 12.15
N LYS A 201 5.07 -2.63 13.19
CA LYS A 201 6.31 -2.18 13.82
C LYS A 201 7.43 -2.17 12.77
N GLN A 202 8.05 -1.02 12.61
CA GLN A 202 9.14 -0.83 11.68
C GLN A 202 10.47 -1.01 12.40
N PRO A 203 11.45 -1.68 11.79
CA PRO A 203 12.80 -1.70 12.33
C PRO A 203 13.42 -0.31 12.26
N THR A 204 14.39 -0.06 13.10
CA THR A 204 15.29 1.09 12.99
C THR A 204 15.99 1.06 11.62
N ILE A 205 16.42 2.22 11.12
CA ILE A 205 17.22 2.25 9.87
C ILE A 205 18.46 1.38 10.05
N GLY A 206 18.64 0.44 9.13
CA GLY A 206 19.74 -0.53 9.15
C GLY A 206 19.41 -1.90 9.74
N ASP A 207 18.29 -2.03 10.45
CA ASP A 207 17.85 -3.33 10.97
C ASP A 207 17.09 -4.15 9.92
N ALA A 208 17.11 -5.46 10.04
CA ALA A 208 16.33 -6.34 9.20
C ALA A 208 14.83 -6.08 9.38
N ALA A 209 14.12 -5.87 8.28
CA ALA A 209 12.67 -5.55 8.29
C ALA A 209 11.77 -6.80 8.28
N TYR A 210 12.29 -7.97 8.46
CA TYR A 210 11.53 -9.22 8.34
C TYR A 210 11.75 -10.13 9.56
N PRO A 211 10.70 -10.77 10.08
CA PRO A 211 9.29 -10.58 9.72
C PRO A 211 8.74 -9.24 10.22
N TYR A 212 7.83 -8.62 9.48
CA TYR A 212 7.12 -7.43 9.95
C TYR A 212 6.24 -7.80 11.14
N THR A 213 6.34 -7.04 12.22
CA THR A 213 5.55 -7.23 13.45
C THR A 213 4.44 -6.19 13.54
N GLY A 214 3.47 -6.41 14.43
CA GLY A 214 2.28 -5.58 14.57
C GLY A 214 1.04 -6.21 13.94
N PRO A 215 -0.16 -5.61 14.17
CA PRO A 215 -1.44 -6.21 13.79
C PRO A 215 -1.56 -6.59 12.31
N SER A 216 -1.09 -5.77 11.38
CA SER A 216 -1.13 -6.07 9.94
C SER A 216 0.04 -6.89 9.42
N GLY A 217 1.10 -7.05 10.22
CA GLY A 217 2.29 -7.81 9.89
C GLY A 217 2.21 -9.27 10.37
N TYR A 218 3.21 -9.67 11.13
CA TYR A 218 3.30 -11.03 11.65
C TYR A 218 2.15 -11.40 12.60
N GLU A 219 1.67 -10.43 13.38
CA GLU A 219 0.56 -10.60 14.33
C GLU A 219 -0.81 -10.74 13.64
N CYS A 220 -0.92 -10.52 12.33
CA CYS A 220 -2.16 -10.77 11.57
C CYS A 220 -2.53 -12.26 11.45
N ILE A 221 -1.68 -13.16 11.95
CA ILE A 221 -1.93 -14.61 12.01
C ILE A 221 -2.45 -14.95 13.40
N PRO A 222 -3.76 -15.02 13.66
CA PRO A 222 -4.32 -15.33 14.97
C PRO A 222 -3.83 -16.68 15.49
N GLY A 223 -3.47 -16.74 16.78
CA GLY A 223 -3.00 -17.98 17.39
C GLY A 223 -1.67 -18.49 16.85
N TYR A 224 -0.90 -17.64 16.20
CA TYR A 224 0.43 -18.02 15.69
C TYR A 224 1.26 -18.74 16.74
N LEU A 225 1.70 -19.95 16.41
CA LEU A 225 2.43 -20.88 17.29
C LEU A 225 1.67 -21.33 18.57
N SER A 226 0.44 -20.89 18.83
CA SER A 226 -0.27 -21.18 20.08
C SER A 226 -1.45 -22.12 19.95
N ASP A 227 -1.93 -22.40 18.74
CA ASP A 227 -3.02 -23.35 18.49
C ASP A 227 -2.54 -24.65 17.80
N ALA A 228 -3.44 -25.63 17.70
CA ALA A 228 -3.15 -26.95 17.14
C ALA A 228 -2.72 -26.94 15.66
N PHE A 229 -3.02 -25.86 14.92
CA PHE A 229 -2.67 -25.74 13.51
C PHE A 229 -1.29 -25.11 13.29
N GLY A 230 -0.71 -24.47 14.30
CA GLY A 230 0.54 -23.73 14.16
C GLY A 230 0.42 -22.66 13.07
N PRO A 231 1.48 -22.40 12.27
CA PRO A 231 1.48 -21.37 11.22
C PRO A 231 0.81 -21.82 9.92
N PHE A 232 0.35 -23.07 9.83
CA PHE A 232 -0.11 -23.65 8.55
C PHE A 232 -1.59 -23.38 8.29
N GLY A 233 -1.95 -23.27 7.00
CA GLY A 233 -3.35 -23.19 6.53
C GLY A 233 -4.10 -21.91 6.91
N ARG A 234 -3.45 -20.90 7.44
CA ARG A 234 -4.07 -19.67 7.97
C ARG A 234 -4.86 -18.87 6.94
N ASN A 235 -4.53 -19.01 5.68
CA ASN A 235 -5.21 -18.29 4.60
C ASN A 235 -6.25 -19.15 3.86
N PHE A 236 -6.42 -20.44 4.20
CA PHE A 236 -7.26 -21.36 3.44
C PHE A 236 -8.74 -20.94 3.42
N ALA A 237 -9.30 -20.53 4.57
CA ALA A 237 -10.70 -20.14 4.66
C ALA A 237 -11.01 -18.92 3.77
N ALA A 238 -10.17 -17.88 3.84
CA ALA A 238 -10.31 -16.68 3.02
C ALA A 238 -10.13 -17.00 1.52
N THR A 239 -9.11 -17.81 1.19
CA THR A 239 -8.88 -18.26 -0.19
C THR A 239 -10.05 -19.09 -0.74
N ALA A 240 -10.64 -19.98 0.07
CA ALA A 240 -11.81 -20.75 -0.32
C ALA A 240 -13.03 -19.85 -0.59
N LYS A 241 -13.26 -18.83 0.23
CA LYS A 241 -14.32 -17.84 0.03
C LYS A 241 -14.14 -17.09 -1.30
N ILE A 242 -12.94 -16.59 -1.56
CA ILE A 242 -12.58 -15.88 -2.80
C ILE A 242 -12.78 -16.80 -4.02
N ARG A 243 -12.28 -18.04 -3.97
CA ARG A 243 -12.45 -19.03 -5.03
C ARG A 243 -13.92 -19.31 -5.32
N THR A 244 -14.75 -19.42 -4.28
CA THR A 244 -16.19 -19.61 -4.43
C THR A 244 -16.82 -18.41 -5.11
N ALA A 245 -16.45 -17.19 -4.73
CA ALA A 245 -16.95 -15.97 -5.35
C ALA A 245 -16.61 -15.90 -6.85
N ILE A 246 -15.37 -16.23 -7.24
CA ILE A 246 -14.96 -16.31 -8.65
C ILE A 246 -15.82 -17.31 -9.42
N ARG A 247 -15.97 -18.53 -8.89
CA ARG A 247 -16.72 -19.61 -9.55
C ARG A 247 -18.20 -19.33 -9.69
N ASN A 248 -18.82 -18.71 -8.71
CA ASN A 248 -20.23 -18.33 -8.75
C ASN A 248 -20.53 -17.31 -9.86
N ASN A 249 -19.53 -16.59 -10.36
CA ASN A 249 -19.61 -15.70 -11.50
C ASN A 249 -19.21 -16.36 -12.84
N GLY A 250 -19.04 -17.68 -12.86
CA GLY A 250 -18.79 -18.45 -14.08
C GLY A 250 -17.32 -18.50 -14.53
N PHE A 251 -16.38 -18.05 -13.70
CA PHE A 251 -14.96 -18.10 -14.02
C PHE A 251 -14.29 -19.36 -13.43
N ASN A 252 -13.40 -19.97 -14.21
CA ASN A 252 -12.62 -21.16 -13.82
C ASN A 252 -11.14 -20.75 -13.64
N THR A 253 -10.83 -20.13 -12.52
CA THR A 253 -9.45 -19.83 -12.10
C THR A 253 -9.03 -20.67 -10.90
#